data_e06398981e974818aa7601ef0f8753a5
#
_entry.id   e06398981e974818aa7601ef0f8753a5
#
_cell.length_a   1.000
_cell.length_b   1.000
_cell.length_c   1.000
_cell.angle_alpha   90.00
_cell.angle_beta   90.00
_cell.angle_gamma   90.00
#
_symmetry.space_group_name_H-M   'P 1'
#
loop_
_entity.id
_entity.type
_entity.pdbx_description
1 polymer ?
#
loop_
_entity_poly.entity_id
_entity_poly.type
_entity_poly.pdbx_seq_one_letter_code
_entity_poly.pdbx_strand_id
1 'polypeptide(L)'
;MEEARTQLFDVAIVGYGPTGATLANLLAQCGVSVVVVERNVAMYHLPRAVHFDDETMRIFQTVGVADPLREKIRVNPGMRFVDHQKSVILEWPRPQ
;
A
#
# COMPACT_ATOMS: atom_id res chain seq x y z
N MET A 1 13.07 -34.83 21.22
CA MET A 1 13.06 -34.06 19.97
C MET A 1 11.63 -33.64 19.66
N GLU A 2 11.43 -32.34 19.59
CA GLU A 2 10.08 -31.83 19.27
C GLU A 2 9.76 -32.08 17.81
N GLU A 3 8.55 -32.52 17.54
CA GLU A 3 8.07 -32.64 16.18
C GLU A 3 7.79 -31.27 15.62
N ALA A 4 8.19 -31.03 14.38
CA ALA A 4 7.84 -29.79 13.69
C ALA A 4 6.32 -29.71 13.53
N ARG A 5 5.74 -28.60 13.98
CA ARG A 5 4.31 -28.36 13.82
C ARG A 5 4.07 -27.73 12.47
N THR A 6 3.17 -28.32 11.70
CA THR A 6 2.73 -27.74 10.44
C THR A 6 1.48 -26.90 10.72
N GLN A 7 1.52 -25.64 10.34
CA GLN A 7 0.37 -24.74 10.36
C GLN A 7 -0.10 -24.52 8.94
N LEU A 8 -1.42 -24.54 8.75
CA LEU A 8 -2.04 -24.30 7.45
C LEU A 8 -2.69 -22.94 7.45
N PHE A 9 -2.43 -22.20 6.39
CA PHE A 9 -3.05 -20.90 6.13
C PHE A 9 -3.71 -20.95 4.76
N ASP A 10 -4.78 -20.18 4.59
CA ASP A 10 -5.46 -20.11 3.30
C ASP A 10 -4.61 -19.41 2.24
N VAL A 11 -3.86 -18.39 2.65
CA VAL A 11 -3.05 -17.57 1.75
C VAL A 11 -1.69 -17.29 2.38
N ALA A 12 -0.65 -17.39 1.58
CA ALA A 12 0.69 -16.94 1.93
C ALA A 12 1.04 -15.71 1.09
N ILE A 13 1.49 -14.65 1.73
CA ILE A 13 1.94 -13.43 1.07
C ILE A 13 3.45 -13.33 1.23
N VAL A 14 4.16 -13.21 0.12
CA VAL A 14 5.60 -13.01 0.13
C VAL A 14 5.88 -11.52 -0.04
N GLY A 15 6.38 -10.90 1.02
CA GLY A 15 6.65 -9.48 1.07
C GLY A 15 5.62 -8.72 1.91
N TYR A 16 6.11 -7.79 2.72
CA TYR A 16 5.27 -6.97 3.60
C TYR A 16 5.53 -5.48 3.34
N GLY A 17 5.57 -5.10 2.06
CA GLY A 17 5.52 -3.71 1.63
C GLY A 17 4.08 -3.20 1.64
N PRO A 18 3.81 -2.02 1.08
CA PRO A 18 2.47 -1.45 1.07
C PRO A 18 1.41 -2.37 0.46
N THR A 19 1.73 -3.03 -0.64
CA THR A 19 0.80 -3.95 -1.31
C THR A 19 0.51 -5.19 -0.45
N GLY A 20 1.55 -5.84 0.05
CA GLY A 20 1.40 -7.05 0.87
C GLY A 20 0.68 -6.76 2.18
N ALA A 21 1.02 -5.67 2.85
CA ALA A 21 0.38 -5.27 4.10
C ALA A 21 -1.11 -4.95 3.89
N THR A 22 -1.44 -4.23 2.82
CA THR A 22 -2.83 -3.89 2.49
C THR A 22 -3.63 -5.15 2.17
N LEU A 23 -3.07 -6.03 1.35
CA LEU A 23 -3.72 -7.30 0.99
C LEU A 23 -3.96 -8.17 2.22
N ALA A 24 -2.98 -8.27 3.13
CA ALA A 24 -3.12 -9.05 4.36
C ALA A 24 -4.29 -8.56 5.21
N ASN A 25 -4.42 -7.23 5.35
CA ASN A 25 -5.52 -6.63 6.10
C ASN A 25 -6.88 -6.87 5.44
N LEU A 26 -6.96 -6.73 4.12
CA LEU A 26 -8.20 -6.99 3.39
C LEU A 26 -8.64 -8.45 3.50
N LEU A 27 -7.71 -9.39 3.35
CA LEU A 27 -8.01 -10.81 3.46
C LEU A 27 -8.45 -11.17 4.88
N ALA A 28 -7.81 -10.60 5.90
CA ALA A 28 -8.19 -10.83 7.28
C ALA A 28 -9.61 -10.35 7.57
N GLN A 29 -10.02 -9.22 6.99
CA GLN A 29 -11.39 -8.72 7.11
C GLN A 29 -12.41 -9.67 6.47
N CYS A 30 -11.99 -10.44 5.49
CA CYS A 30 -12.85 -11.44 4.83
C CYS A 30 -12.84 -12.79 5.55
N GLY A 31 -12.17 -12.89 6.69
CA GLY A 31 -12.09 -14.15 7.46
C GLY A 31 -11.10 -15.16 6.86
N VAL A 32 -10.21 -14.71 6.00
CA VAL A 32 -9.19 -15.57 5.38
C VAL A 32 -7.95 -15.60 6.27
N SER A 33 -7.42 -16.79 6.56
CA SER A 33 -6.19 -16.92 7.31
C SER A 33 -4.99 -16.62 6.42
N VAL A 34 -4.08 -15.77 6.91
CA VAL A 34 -2.96 -15.27 6.12
C VAL A 34 -1.67 -15.43 6.89
N VAL A 35 -0.63 -15.90 6.21
CA VAL A 35 0.74 -15.82 6.70
C VAL A 35 1.53 -14.89 5.79
N VAL A 36 2.33 -14.03 6.38
CA VAL A 36 3.18 -13.08 5.65
C VAL A 36 4.63 -13.45 5.90
N VAL A 37 5.40 -13.56 4.83
CA VAL A 37 6.83 -13.86 4.87
C VAL A 37 7.57 -12.63 4.34
N GLU A 38 8.41 -12.05 5.19
CA GLU A 38 9.17 -10.85 4.84
C GLU A 38 10.65 -11.10 5.14
N ARG A 39 11.52 -10.85 4.16
CA ARG A 39 12.95 -11.06 4.28
C ARG A 39 13.64 -10.03 5.18
N ASN A 40 13.07 -8.83 5.32
CA ASN A 40 13.63 -7.77 6.13
C ASN A 40 13.06 -7.82 7.54
N VAL A 41 13.92 -7.63 8.55
CA VAL A 41 13.49 -7.66 9.95
C VAL A 41 12.77 -6.40 10.40
N ALA A 42 12.86 -5.33 9.61
CA ALA A 42 12.25 -4.04 9.92
C ALA A 42 11.67 -3.42 8.66
N MET A 43 10.78 -2.45 8.87
CA MET A 43 10.20 -1.70 7.78
C MET A 43 11.28 -0.93 7.02
N TYR A 44 11.16 -0.89 5.69
CA TYR A 44 12.07 -0.11 4.86
C TYR A 44 11.95 1.37 5.22
N HIS A 45 13.09 1.99 5.54
CA HIS A 45 13.12 3.33 6.14
C HIS A 45 13.00 4.47 5.12
N LEU A 46 13.19 4.19 3.82
CA LEU A 46 13.08 5.20 2.76
C LEU A 46 11.75 5.06 2.02
N PRO A 47 11.14 6.18 1.62
CA PRO A 47 9.91 6.09 0.82
C PRO A 47 10.23 5.53 -0.57
N ARG A 48 9.34 4.67 -1.07
CA ARG A 48 9.43 4.10 -2.42
C ARG A 48 8.45 4.76 -3.37
N ALA A 49 7.35 5.27 -2.84
CA ALA A 49 6.34 5.98 -3.59
C ALA A 49 5.92 7.20 -2.79
N VAL A 50 5.55 8.26 -3.50
CA VAL A 50 5.22 9.54 -2.86
C VAL A 50 3.78 9.96 -3.09
N HIS A 51 3.04 9.25 -3.93
CA HIS A 51 1.64 9.57 -4.21
C HIS A 51 0.82 8.30 -4.45
N PHE A 52 -0.48 8.43 -4.30
CA PHE A 52 -1.45 7.41 -4.64
C PHE A 52 -2.77 8.10 -5.03
N ASP A 53 -3.65 7.35 -5.68
CA ASP A 53 -4.90 7.89 -6.20
C ASP A 53 -6.07 7.72 -5.21
N ASP A 54 -7.22 8.22 -5.62
CA ASP A 54 -8.45 8.15 -4.81
C ASP A 54 -8.98 6.72 -4.67
N GLU A 55 -8.75 5.86 -5.65
CA GLU A 55 -9.09 4.45 -5.55
C GLU A 55 -8.30 3.76 -4.43
N THR A 56 -7.01 4.06 -4.33
CA THR A 56 -6.16 3.55 -3.25
C THR A 56 -6.62 4.12 -1.91
N MET A 57 -7.02 5.39 -1.85
CA MET A 57 -7.55 5.98 -0.63
C MET A 57 -8.80 5.26 -0.15
N ARG A 58 -9.67 4.85 -1.07
CA ARG A 58 -10.86 4.07 -0.72
C ARG A 58 -10.50 2.71 -0.14
N ILE A 59 -9.45 2.06 -0.65
CA ILE A 59 -8.94 0.81 -0.07
C ILE A 59 -8.44 1.05 1.35
N PHE A 60 -7.69 2.13 1.58
CA PHE A 60 -7.22 2.49 2.91
C PHE A 60 -8.37 2.79 3.87
N GLN A 61 -9.45 3.36 3.38
CA GLN A 61 -10.68 3.54 4.17
C GLN A 61 -11.25 2.19 4.59
N THR A 62 -11.29 1.24 3.69
CA THR A 62 -11.79 -0.12 3.96
C THR A 62 -10.95 -0.83 5.02
N VAL A 63 -9.63 -0.70 4.99
CA VAL A 63 -8.76 -1.31 6.01
C VAL A 63 -8.68 -0.49 7.29
N GLY A 64 -9.28 0.71 7.34
CA GLY A 64 -9.40 1.48 8.57
C GLY A 64 -8.25 2.43 8.87
N VAL A 65 -7.40 2.74 7.90
CA VAL A 65 -6.26 3.63 8.12
C VAL A 65 -6.44 5.02 7.49
N ALA A 66 -7.59 5.28 6.85
CA ALA A 66 -7.80 6.53 6.12
C ALA A 66 -7.76 7.76 7.02
N ASP A 67 -8.41 7.73 8.19
CA ASP A 67 -8.48 8.89 9.06
C ASP A 67 -7.11 9.34 9.59
N PRO A 68 -6.28 8.46 10.18
CA PRO A 68 -4.93 8.87 10.56
C PRO A 68 -4.06 9.24 9.36
N LEU A 69 -4.28 8.61 8.20
CA LEU A 69 -3.52 8.92 6.99
C LEU A 69 -3.83 10.32 6.46
N ARG A 70 -5.09 10.78 6.53
CA ARG A 70 -5.48 12.12 6.06
C ARG A 70 -4.69 13.23 6.74
N GLU A 71 -4.28 13.04 7.97
CA GLU A 71 -3.47 14.01 8.70
C GLU A 71 -2.03 14.08 8.21
N LYS A 72 -1.60 13.08 7.45
CA LYS A 72 -0.22 12.95 6.98
C LYS A 72 -0.04 13.26 5.50
N ILE A 73 -1.13 13.35 4.75
CA ILE A 73 -1.09 13.51 3.29
C ILE A 73 -1.53 14.89 2.88
N ARG A 74 -1.18 15.24 1.65
CA ARG A 74 -1.58 16.48 1.01
C ARG A 74 -2.30 16.14 -0.30
N VAL A 75 -3.43 16.79 -0.53
CA VAL A 75 -4.17 16.64 -1.77
C VAL A 75 -3.44 17.37 -2.89
N ASN A 76 -3.17 16.65 -3.96
CA ASN A 76 -2.41 17.14 -5.10
C ASN A 76 -3.34 17.91 -6.07
N PRO A 77 -2.91 19.09 -6.60
CA PRO A 77 -3.76 19.83 -7.54
C PRO A 77 -3.83 19.21 -8.93
N GLY A 78 -3.03 18.20 -9.21
CA GLY A 78 -3.00 17.53 -10.50
C GLY A 78 -1.64 16.93 -10.79
N MET A 79 -1.44 16.56 -12.03
CA MET A 79 -0.22 15.90 -12.46
C MET A 79 0.24 16.51 -13.78
N ARG A 80 1.54 16.70 -13.90
CA ARG A 80 2.15 17.27 -15.09
C ARG A 80 3.35 16.42 -15.49
N PHE A 81 3.36 16.00 -16.74
CA PHE A 81 4.51 15.31 -17.34
C PHE A 81 5.29 16.31 -18.18
N VAL A 82 6.58 16.37 -17.94
CA VAL A 82 7.45 17.32 -18.63
C VAL A 82 8.63 16.57 -19.24
N ASP A 83 9.24 17.16 -20.29
CA ASP A 83 10.45 16.64 -20.88
C ASP A 83 11.69 17.13 -20.12
N HIS A 84 12.90 16.83 -20.64
CA HIS A 84 14.15 17.21 -19.99
C HIS A 84 14.38 18.74 -19.97
N GLN A 85 13.68 19.49 -20.82
CA GLN A 85 13.72 20.96 -20.83
C GLN A 85 12.59 21.59 -20.01
N LYS A 86 11.82 20.75 -19.31
CA LYS A 86 10.67 21.14 -18.49
C LYS A 86 9.49 21.67 -19.32
N SER A 87 9.44 21.34 -20.59
CA SER A 87 8.28 21.62 -21.44
C SER A 87 7.17 20.61 -21.12
N VAL A 88 5.94 21.09 -21.01
CA VAL A 88 4.82 20.24 -20.65
C VAL A 88 4.44 19.33 -21.82
N ILE A 89 4.49 18.01 -21.58
CA ILE A 89 4.03 17.00 -22.53
C ILE A 89 2.56 16.72 -22.33
N LEU A 90 2.13 16.57 -21.06
CA LEU A 90 0.78 16.21 -20.70
C LEU A 90 0.47 16.79 -19.33
N GLU A 91 -0.74 17.28 -19.16
CA GLU A 91 -1.18 17.85 -17.90
C GLU A 91 -2.59 17.36 -17.57
N TRP A 92 -2.75 16.87 -16.34
CA TRP A 92 -4.03 16.48 -15.77
C TRP A 92 -4.30 17.35 -14.54
N PRO A 93 -5.04 18.47 -14.70
CA PRO A 93 -5.47 19.19 -13.52
C PRO A 93 -6.51 18.38 -12.76
N ARG A 94 -6.48 18.48 -11.45
CA ARG A 94 -7.48 17.82 -10.62
C ARG A 94 -8.81 18.56 -10.75
N PRO A 95 -9.92 17.87 -11.02
CA PRO A 95 -11.24 18.49 -11.01
C PRO A 95 -11.54 19.05 -9.61
N GLN A 96 -12.11 20.25 -9.59
CA GLN A 96 -12.52 20.90 -8.34
C GLN A 96 -14.00 20.70 -8.09
#